data_f348a5e170dbd1b00d56bcc01bbfb041
#
_entry.id   f348a5e170dbd1b00d56bcc01bbfb041
#
_cell.length_a   1.000
_cell.length_b   1.000
_cell.length_c   1.000
_cell.angle_alpha   90.00
_cell.angle_beta   90.00
_cell.angle_gamma   90.00
#
_symmetry.space_group_name_H-M   'P 1'
#
loop_
_entity.id
_entity.type
_entity.pdbx_description
1 polymer ?
#
loop_
_entity_poly.entity_id
_entity_poly.type
_entity_poly.pdbx_seq_one_letter_code
_entity_poly.pdbx_strand_id
1 'polypeptide(L)'
;YNTWYRPDYQAVVIVGDIDVDAVENKLKTLMSDIPAPAADAAQKEVITVPDNEEPIVSIYTDPEMQGSRVQVFVKRPAVPEQYNNLVYGEMLDVVQAYMTTMENARLQEISMQPDAPFLGAGMNSGSIGVIPTLEATTFVAMTQDGKLTQGFEALYTEMEKVRRYGFTQGEFERAQNDLMRRAERSYTNRNDRRNAEFVQTYLDNYQQNTPMPDAETEWQLDSMLIKALNVEAVNAFAQQAIYPNNQVIVITAPEKEGVENPTTEEILAIRDKVAAAEIEAYEDNTVKEPLIPEGTTLEGSPVKKTAQNAEYGTTEWTLANGVKVIVKPTAYKADEVRMSALAKGGLSILSDEEFYMGEMMPAFNSMSGVGKFSATDLKKQLSGKSASVQPSVENYASAMNGVCSPKDLETMFQLLYLNFT
;
A
#
# COMPACT_ATOMS: atom_id res chain seq x y z
N TYR A 1 -12.87 -33.12 11.05
CA TYR A 1 -11.55 -33.20 10.37
C TYR A 1 -11.66 -34.07 9.10
N ASN A 2 -11.92 -35.37 9.22
CA ASN A 2 -11.92 -36.33 8.11
C ASN A 2 -12.94 -36.05 6.99
N THR A 3 -13.96 -35.26 7.25
CA THR A 3 -14.97 -34.85 6.26
C THR A 3 -14.40 -33.86 5.23
N TRP A 4 -13.52 -32.94 5.68
CA TRP A 4 -13.10 -31.81 4.88
C TRP A 4 -11.61 -31.79 4.52
N TYR A 5 -10.74 -32.46 5.31
CA TYR A 5 -9.30 -32.61 5.01
C TYR A 5 -9.07 -33.83 4.10
N ARG A 6 -9.60 -33.77 2.88
CA ARG A 6 -9.55 -34.83 1.88
C ARG A 6 -8.64 -34.45 0.71
N PRO A 7 -8.04 -35.43 0.04
CA PRO A 7 -7.11 -35.17 -1.07
C PRO A 7 -7.73 -34.41 -2.24
N ASP A 8 -9.04 -34.58 -2.52
CA ASP A 8 -9.77 -33.87 -3.57
C ASP A 8 -10.00 -32.37 -3.30
N TYR A 9 -9.73 -31.92 -2.08
CA TYR A 9 -9.79 -30.50 -1.68
C TYR A 9 -8.39 -29.90 -1.40
N GLN A 10 -7.32 -30.60 -1.72
CA GLN A 10 -5.96 -30.19 -1.44
C GLN A 10 -5.16 -30.03 -2.73
N ALA A 11 -4.31 -29.01 -2.75
CA ALA A 11 -3.29 -28.86 -3.75
C ALA A 11 -1.91 -28.74 -3.08
N VAL A 12 -0.89 -29.23 -3.76
CA VAL A 12 0.51 -29.08 -3.33
C VAL A 12 1.24 -28.24 -4.39
N VAL A 13 1.75 -27.11 -3.97
CA VAL A 13 2.53 -26.21 -4.83
C VAL A 13 3.97 -26.18 -4.32
N ILE A 14 4.92 -26.50 -5.18
CA ILE A 14 6.36 -26.51 -4.88
C ILE A 14 7.07 -25.69 -5.95
N VAL A 15 7.80 -24.66 -5.54
CA VAL A 15 8.56 -23.78 -6.42
C VAL A 15 9.99 -23.65 -5.91
N GLY A 16 10.97 -23.88 -6.78
CA GLY A 16 12.39 -23.77 -6.43
C GLY A 16 13.30 -24.31 -7.53
N ASP A 17 14.58 -24.33 -7.27
CA ASP A 17 15.58 -25.01 -8.11
C ASP A 17 15.53 -26.52 -7.80
N ILE A 18 14.63 -27.23 -8.47
CA ILE A 18 14.29 -28.63 -8.21
C ILE A 18 14.26 -29.43 -9.51
N ASP A 19 14.54 -30.73 -9.40
CA ASP A 19 14.19 -31.71 -10.43
C ASP A 19 12.71 -32.06 -10.32
N VAL A 20 11.91 -31.54 -11.25
CA VAL A 20 10.44 -31.67 -11.25
C VAL A 20 10.01 -33.13 -11.30
N ASP A 21 10.63 -33.95 -12.16
CA ASP A 21 10.28 -35.37 -12.31
C ASP A 21 10.59 -36.17 -11.02
N ALA A 22 11.73 -35.90 -10.40
CA ALA A 22 12.09 -36.52 -9.13
C ALA A 22 11.14 -36.14 -7.99
N VAL A 23 10.74 -34.87 -7.90
CA VAL A 23 9.79 -34.38 -6.89
C VAL A 23 8.40 -34.97 -7.15
N GLU A 24 7.91 -34.95 -8.39
CA GLU A 24 6.62 -35.55 -8.76
C GLU A 24 6.56 -37.02 -8.39
N ASN A 25 7.58 -37.81 -8.74
CA ASN A 25 7.64 -39.24 -8.41
C ASN A 25 7.67 -39.48 -6.90
N LYS A 26 8.38 -38.64 -6.16
CA LYS A 26 8.41 -38.70 -4.69
C LYS A 26 7.06 -38.38 -4.09
N LEU A 27 6.37 -37.34 -4.56
CA LEU A 27 5.02 -36.99 -4.13
C LEU A 27 4.02 -38.12 -4.41
N LYS A 28 4.01 -38.67 -5.63
CA LYS A 28 3.17 -39.83 -5.99
C LYS A 28 3.40 -41.00 -5.03
N THR A 29 4.64 -41.29 -4.69
CA THR A 29 4.98 -42.36 -3.74
C THR A 29 4.49 -42.07 -2.32
N LEU A 30 4.77 -40.85 -1.82
CA LEU A 30 4.42 -40.47 -0.45
C LEU A 30 2.90 -40.34 -0.23
N MET A 31 2.16 -40.00 -1.28
CA MET A 31 0.72 -39.80 -1.22
C MET A 31 -0.09 -41.00 -1.69
N SER A 32 0.57 -42.09 -2.13
CA SER A 32 -0.08 -43.28 -2.66
C SER A 32 -1.03 -43.98 -1.66
N ASP A 33 -0.72 -43.86 -0.36
CA ASP A 33 -1.49 -44.48 0.72
C ASP A 33 -2.69 -43.63 1.18
N ILE A 34 -2.85 -42.41 0.62
CA ILE A 34 -3.98 -41.55 0.95
C ILE A 34 -5.20 -42.07 0.16
N PRO A 35 -6.25 -42.53 0.83
CA PRO A 35 -7.40 -43.11 0.12
C PRO A 35 -8.18 -42.02 -0.65
N ALA A 36 -8.67 -42.37 -1.82
CA ALA A 36 -9.64 -41.54 -2.53
C ALA A 36 -10.90 -41.31 -1.66
N PRO A 37 -11.55 -40.14 -1.77
CA PRO A 37 -12.80 -39.91 -1.06
C PRO A 37 -13.85 -40.92 -1.47
N ALA A 38 -14.73 -41.29 -0.52
CA ALA A 38 -15.87 -42.19 -0.80
C ALA A 38 -16.81 -41.53 -1.83
N ALA A 39 -17.53 -42.37 -2.61
CA ALA A 39 -18.41 -41.85 -3.66
C ALA A 39 -19.59 -40.99 -3.10
N ASP A 40 -19.95 -41.20 -1.86
CA ASP A 40 -20.95 -40.45 -1.09
C ASP A 40 -20.37 -39.40 -0.16
N ALA A 41 -19.07 -39.06 -0.33
CA ALA A 41 -18.40 -38.05 0.52
C ALA A 41 -19.11 -36.71 0.40
N ALA A 42 -19.18 -36.00 1.55
CA ALA A 42 -19.80 -34.68 1.65
C ALA A 42 -19.26 -33.73 0.61
N GLN A 43 -20.14 -33.04 -0.11
CA GLN A 43 -19.76 -32.01 -1.06
C GLN A 43 -19.57 -30.65 -0.34
N LYS A 44 -18.67 -29.84 -0.83
CA LYS A 44 -18.45 -28.48 -0.32
C LYS A 44 -19.72 -27.66 -0.56
N GLU A 45 -20.29 -27.16 0.53
CA GLU A 45 -21.44 -26.25 0.43
C GLU A 45 -20.96 -24.85 0.03
N VAL A 46 -21.71 -24.22 -0.85
CA VAL A 46 -21.52 -22.82 -1.20
C VAL A 46 -22.27 -21.97 -0.18
N ILE A 47 -21.55 -21.42 0.76
CA ILE A 47 -22.10 -20.54 1.80
C ILE A 47 -22.28 -19.14 1.21
N THR A 48 -23.51 -18.61 1.30
CA THR A 48 -23.81 -17.22 0.94
C THR A 48 -24.14 -16.42 2.18
N VAL A 49 -23.68 -15.17 2.20
CA VAL A 49 -24.02 -14.23 3.29
C VAL A 49 -25.22 -13.39 2.81
N PRO A 50 -26.32 -13.36 3.57
CA PRO A 50 -27.49 -12.59 3.17
C PRO A 50 -27.20 -11.09 3.22
N ASP A 51 -27.93 -10.36 2.39
CA ASP A 51 -27.97 -8.90 2.44
C ASP A 51 -28.63 -8.42 3.74
N ASN A 52 -28.28 -7.22 4.19
CA ASN A 52 -28.91 -6.54 5.29
C ASN A 52 -29.33 -5.11 4.87
N GLU A 53 -30.57 -4.74 5.16
CA GLU A 53 -31.07 -3.38 4.90
C GLU A 53 -30.52 -2.40 5.95
N GLU A 54 -30.61 -2.79 7.23
CA GLU A 54 -30.06 -2.02 8.33
C GLU A 54 -28.60 -2.41 8.62
N PRO A 55 -27.73 -1.47 9.01
CA PRO A 55 -26.35 -1.77 9.38
C PRO A 55 -26.27 -2.72 10.57
N ILE A 56 -25.38 -3.70 10.46
CA ILE A 56 -25.04 -4.58 11.57
C ILE A 56 -23.85 -3.94 12.32
N VAL A 57 -24.00 -3.68 13.61
CA VAL A 57 -22.93 -3.15 14.47
C VAL A 57 -22.45 -4.23 15.43
N SER A 58 -21.18 -4.50 15.47
CA SER A 58 -20.54 -5.43 16.40
C SER A 58 -19.44 -4.70 17.16
N ILE A 59 -19.55 -4.67 18.46
CA ILE A 59 -18.56 -4.04 19.35
C ILE A 59 -17.95 -5.14 20.20
N TYR A 60 -16.64 -5.28 20.12
CA TYR A 60 -15.85 -6.22 20.90
C TYR A 60 -14.78 -5.49 21.69
N THR A 61 -14.72 -5.75 22.98
CA THR A 61 -13.74 -5.20 23.90
C THR A 61 -12.99 -6.30 24.63
N ASP A 62 -11.71 -6.09 24.89
CA ASP A 62 -10.87 -7.03 25.59
C ASP A 62 -9.73 -6.30 26.31
N PRO A 63 -9.40 -6.65 27.57
CA PRO A 63 -8.32 -6.01 28.34
C PRO A 63 -6.93 -6.16 27.69
N GLU A 64 -6.70 -7.20 26.90
CA GLU A 64 -5.41 -7.47 26.24
C GLU A 64 -5.28 -6.76 24.87
N MET A 65 -6.32 -6.09 24.39
CA MET A 65 -6.30 -5.41 23.11
C MET A 65 -5.37 -4.18 23.14
N GLN A 66 -4.51 -4.06 22.11
CA GLN A 66 -3.43 -3.07 22.08
C GLN A 66 -3.83 -1.73 21.46
N GLY A 67 -5.07 -1.59 20.99
CA GLY A 67 -5.52 -0.34 20.37
C GLY A 67 -6.98 -0.36 19.97
N SER A 68 -7.49 0.82 19.70
CA SER A 68 -8.89 1.06 19.32
C SER A 68 -9.01 1.14 17.81
N ARG A 69 -9.95 0.40 17.23
CA ARG A 69 -10.15 0.33 15.77
C ARG A 69 -11.62 0.27 15.42
N VAL A 70 -11.98 0.98 14.36
CA VAL A 70 -13.27 0.86 13.69
C VAL A 70 -13.07 0.37 12.25
N GLN A 71 -13.93 -0.55 11.82
CA GLN A 71 -13.99 -1.06 10.44
C GLN A 71 -15.42 -0.97 9.92
N VAL A 72 -15.55 -0.53 8.68
CA VAL A 72 -16.84 -0.52 7.97
C VAL A 72 -16.69 -1.39 6.73
N PHE A 73 -17.46 -2.46 6.67
CA PHE A 73 -17.55 -3.33 5.52
C PHE A 73 -18.83 -3.01 4.75
N VAL A 74 -18.68 -2.71 3.47
CA VAL A 74 -19.81 -2.61 2.54
C VAL A 74 -19.81 -3.89 1.70
N LYS A 75 -20.66 -4.83 2.06
CA LYS A 75 -20.72 -6.18 1.46
C LYS A 75 -21.29 -6.13 0.05
N ARG A 76 -20.75 -6.97 -0.82
CA ARG A 76 -21.31 -7.28 -2.13
C ARG A 76 -21.04 -8.75 -2.51
N PRO A 77 -21.84 -9.35 -3.40
CA PRO A 77 -21.50 -10.65 -3.95
C PRO A 77 -20.13 -10.63 -4.61
N ALA A 78 -19.33 -11.68 -4.40
CA ALA A 78 -18.08 -11.85 -5.12
C ALA A 78 -18.34 -12.00 -6.62
N VAL A 79 -17.38 -11.61 -7.43
CA VAL A 79 -17.37 -11.90 -8.86
C VAL A 79 -17.42 -13.43 -9.02
N PRO A 80 -18.36 -14.00 -9.82
CA PRO A 80 -18.36 -15.42 -10.04
C PRO A 80 -17.04 -15.91 -10.64
N GLU A 81 -16.48 -16.97 -10.07
CA GLU A 81 -15.15 -17.53 -10.39
C GLU A 81 -14.88 -17.69 -11.90
N GLN A 82 -15.92 -18.01 -12.67
CA GLN A 82 -15.82 -18.14 -14.12
C GLN A 82 -15.43 -16.85 -14.87
N TYR A 83 -15.56 -15.69 -14.24
CA TYR A 83 -15.18 -14.39 -14.80
C TYR A 83 -13.80 -13.91 -14.36
N ASN A 84 -13.20 -14.52 -13.33
CA ASN A 84 -11.90 -14.13 -12.83
C ASN A 84 -10.78 -14.35 -13.86
N ASN A 85 -10.91 -15.38 -14.70
CA ASN A 85 -9.97 -15.69 -15.79
C ASN A 85 -10.34 -15.00 -17.12
N LEU A 86 -10.96 -13.84 -17.05
CA LEU A 86 -11.32 -13.02 -18.22
C LEU A 86 -10.77 -11.61 -18.06
N VAL A 87 -10.58 -10.92 -19.19
CA VAL A 87 -10.21 -9.47 -19.19
C VAL A 87 -11.17 -8.62 -18.35
N TYR A 88 -12.41 -9.06 -18.19
CA TYR A 88 -13.39 -8.40 -17.33
C TYR A 88 -12.99 -8.45 -15.84
N GLY A 89 -12.49 -9.58 -15.34
CA GLY A 89 -11.97 -9.68 -13.97
C GLY A 89 -10.80 -8.74 -13.76
N GLU A 90 -9.80 -8.79 -14.61
CA GLU A 90 -8.64 -7.89 -14.58
C GLU A 90 -9.04 -6.40 -14.64
N MET A 91 -10.04 -6.06 -15.45
CA MET A 91 -10.53 -4.68 -15.52
C MET A 91 -11.17 -4.25 -14.20
N LEU A 92 -11.91 -5.12 -13.51
CA LEU A 92 -12.45 -4.82 -12.18
C LEU A 92 -11.34 -4.63 -11.15
N ASP A 93 -10.31 -5.44 -11.19
CA ASP A 93 -9.15 -5.29 -10.29
C ASP A 93 -8.43 -3.96 -10.50
N VAL A 94 -8.25 -3.55 -11.75
CA VAL A 94 -7.67 -2.24 -12.07
C VAL A 94 -8.57 -1.08 -11.58
N VAL A 95 -9.90 -1.16 -11.76
CA VAL A 95 -10.83 -0.15 -11.23
C VAL A 95 -10.78 -0.07 -9.71
N GLN A 96 -10.74 -1.21 -9.03
CA GLN A 96 -10.57 -1.28 -7.56
C GLN A 96 -9.22 -0.72 -7.11
N ALA A 97 -8.15 -0.98 -7.86
CA ALA A 97 -6.82 -0.42 -7.59
C ALA A 97 -6.79 1.10 -7.70
N TYR A 98 -7.47 1.69 -8.69
CA TYR A 98 -7.64 3.14 -8.79
C TYR A 98 -8.36 3.71 -7.58
N MET A 99 -9.55 3.17 -7.27
CA MET A 99 -10.36 3.59 -6.12
C MET A 99 -9.55 3.51 -4.82
N THR A 100 -8.90 2.38 -4.58
CA THR A 100 -8.07 2.14 -3.38
C THR A 100 -6.89 3.12 -3.30
N THR A 101 -6.23 3.39 -4.42
CA THR A 101 -5.07 4.30 -4.46
C THR A 101 -5.49 5.74 -4.14
N MET A 102 -6.60 6.21 -4.72
CA MET A 102 -7.09 7.58 -4.50
C MET A 102 -7.63 7.76 -3.08
N GLU A 103 -8.45 6.83 -2.60
CA GLU A 103 -9.03 6.92 -1.26
C GLU A 103 -7.96 6.84 -0.16
N ASN A 104 -7.00 5.93 -0.28
CA ASN A 104 -5.92 5.85 0.69
C ASN A 104 -5.03 7.10 0.70
N ALA A 105 -4.94 7.83 -0.41
CA ALA A 105 -4.26 9.12 -0.43
C ALA A 105 -5.01 10.16 0.41
N ARG A 106 -6.35 10.26 0.29
CA ARG A 106 -7.19 11.17 1.12
C ARG A 106 -7.13 10.80 2.60
N LEU A 107 -7.30 9.53 2.94
CA LEU A 107 -7.23 9.06 4.33
C LEU A 107 -5.87 9.35 4.96
N GLN A 108 -4.79 9.25 4.19
CA GLN A 108 -3.47 9.65 4.64
C GLN A 108 -3.35 11.17 4.86
N GLU A 109 -3.90 12.00 3.97
CA GLU A 109 -3.92 13.46 4.16
C GLU A 109 -4.61 13.85 5.48
N ILE A 110 -5.74 13.22 5.78
CA ILE A 110 -6.46 13.42 7.04
C ILE A 110 -5.60 13.00 8.25
N SER A 111 -4.94 11.83 8.17
CA SER A 111 -4.11 11.32 9.27
C SER A 111 -2.84 12.15 9.54
N MET A 112 -2.42 12.98 8.59
CA MET A 112 -1.26 13.86 8.73
C MET A 112 -1.59 15.26 9.27
N GLN A 113 -2.85 15.56 9.52
CA GLN A 113 -3.27 16.82 10.13
C GLN A 113 -2.90 16.88 11.62
N PRO A 114 -2.60 18.05 12.18
CA PRO A 114 -2.23 18.18 13.59
C PRO A 114 -3.31 17.69 14.56
N ASP A 115 -4.58 17.80 14.18
CA ASP A 115 -5.77 17.37 14.93
C ASP A 115 -6.45 16.16 14.31
N ALA A 116 -5.66 15.28 13.70
CA ALA A 116 -6.16 14.10 13.01
C ALA A 116 -7.11 13.27 13.87
N PRO A 117 -8.27 12.88 13.34
CA PRO A 117 -9.30 12.13 14.10
C PRO A 117 -8.92 10.68 14.34
N PHE A 118 -7.90 10.18 13.64
CA PHE A 118 -7.37 8.83 13.74
C PHE A 118 -5.84 8.81 13.57
N LEU A 119 -5.18 7.83 14.13
CA LEU A 119 -3.74 7.60 14.02
C LEU A 119 -3.31 7.14 12.62
N GLY A 120 -4.25 6.55 11.91
CA GLY A 120 -4.12 6.10 10.54
C GLY A 120 -5.41 5.47 10.09
N ALA A 121 -5.69 5.57 8.80
CA ALA A 121 -6.84 4.94 8.18
C ALA A 121 -6.48 4.39 6.80
N GLY A 122 -7.29 3.48 6.31
CA GLY A 122 -7.11 2.89 5.00
C GLY A 122 -8.39 2.26 4.47
N MET A 123 -8.39 2.02 3.16
CA MET A 123 -9.47 1.35 2.46
C MET A 123 -8.88 0.24 1.58
N ASN A 124 -9.61 -0.86 1.46
CA ASN A 124 -9.39 -1.84 0.43
C ASN A 124 -10.72 -2.33 -0.15
N SER A 125 -10.66 -2.94 -1.32
CA SER A 125 -11.83 -3.49 -2.01
C SER A 125 -11.47 -4.86 -2.59
N GLY A 126 -12.35 -5.84 -2.42
CA GLY A 126 -12.14 -7.21 -2.89
C GLY A 126 -12.57 -8.27 -1.89
N SER A 127 -12.00 -9.46 -2.02
CA SER A 127 -12.27 -10.60 -1.14
C SER A 127 -11.94 -10.28 0.32
N ILE A 128 -12.81 -10.73 1.24
CA ILE A 128 -12.55 -10.65 2.69
C ILE A 128 -11.88 -11.91 3.25
N GLY A 129 -11.42 -12.80 2.39
CA GLY A 129 -10.48 -13.89 2.69
C GLY A 129 -11.08 -15.18 3.26
N VAL A 130 -12.21 -15.14 3.96
CA VAL A 130 -12.78 -16.32 4.63
C VAL A 130 -14.07 -16.83 3.99
N ILE A 131 -14.70 -16.03 3.14
CA ILE A 131 -15.98 -16.36 2.48
C ILE A 131 -15.82 -16.13 0.97
N PRO A 132 -15.65 -17.20 0.17
CA PRO A 132 -15.36 -17.05 -1.26
C PRO A 132 -16.47 -16.38 -2.08
N THR A 133 -17.70 -16.38 -1.57
CA THR A 133 -18.89 -15.80 -2.24
C THR A 133 -19.09 -14.32 -1.91
N LEU A 134 -18.22 -13.73 -1.09
CA LEU A 134 -18.40 -12.38 -0.58
C LEU A 134 -17.16 -11.53 -0.80
N GLU A 135 -17.38 -10.38 -1.36
CA GLU A 135 -16.43 -9.26 -1.37
C GLU A 135 -16.94 -8.11 -0.50
N ALA A 136 -16.06 -7.21 -0.16
CA ALA A 136 -16.41 -5.96 0.49
C ALA A 136 -15.50 -4.82 0.09
N THR A 137 -16.04 -3.60 0.11
CA THR A 137 -15.25 -2.40 0.27
C THR A 137 -15.11 -2.16 1.77
N THR A 138 -13.88 -2.22 2.27
CA THR A 138 -13.58 -2.16 3.69
C THR A 138 -12.83 -0.88 4.00
N PHE A 139 -13.37 -0.08 4.91
CA PHE A 139 -12.69 1.08 5.48
C PHE A 139 -12.25 0.75 6.90
N VAL A 140 -11.07 1.18 7.29
CA VAL A 140 -10.53 0.95 8.63
C VAL A 140 -9.86 2.20 9.15
N ALA A 141 -10.11 2.54 10.42
CA ALA A 141 -9.37 3.57 11.12
C ALA A 141 -8.87 3.06 12.47
N MET A 142 -7.62 3.38 12.79
CA MET A 142 -7.00 3.18 14.09
C MET A 142 -7.08 4.49 14.86
N THR A 143 -7.62 4.47 16.07
CA THR A 143 -7.81 5.66 16.87
C THR A 143 -7.05 5.61 18.20
N GLN A 144 -6.88 6.75 18.82
CA GLN A 144 -6.53 6.79 20.23
C GLN A 144 -7.69 6.22 21.06
N ASP A 145 -7.37 5.63 22.21
CA ASP A 145 -8.38 5.14 23.14
C ASP A 145 -9.32 6.28 23.57
N GLY A 146 -10.62 6.00 23.58
CA GLY A 146 -11.67 7.01 23.86
C GLY A 146 -11.99 7.97 22.70
N LYS A 147 -11.39 7.76 21.49
CA LYS A 147 -11.63 8.59 20.31
C LYS A 147 -12.34 7.85 19.16
N LEU A 148 -12.91 6.69 19.43
CA LEU A 148 -13.56 5.84 18.42
C LEU A 148 -14.72 6.55 17.69
N THR A 149 -15.55 7.28 18.40
CA THR A 149 -16.68 8.04 17.81
C THR A 149 -16.20 9.12 16.86
N GLN A 150 -15.14 9.86 17.23
CA GLN A 150 -14.53 10.88 16.38
C GLN A 150 -13.89 10.27 15.13
N GLY A 151 -13.14 9.18 15.30
CA GLY A 151 -12.52 8.46 14.18
C GLY A 151 -13.55 7.86 13.24
N PHE A 152 -14.65 7.30 13.78
CA PHE A 152 -15.74 6.78 12.96
C PHE A 152 -16.46 7.87 12.19
N GLU A 153 -16.79 9.01 12.83
CA GLU A 153 -17.45 10.14 12.17
C GLU A 153 -16.61 10.64 10.98
N ALA A 154 -15.30 10.81 11.18
CA ALA A 154 -14.41 11.27 10.12
C ALA A 154 -14.27 10.23 8.98
N LEU A 155 -14.11 8.96 9.31
CA LEU A 155 -14.03 7.87 8.33
C LEU A 155 -15.31 7.78 7.50
N TYR A 156 -16.47 7.81 8.16
CA TYR A 156 -17.76 7.72 7.50
C TYR A 156 -18.07 8.98 6.66
N THR A 157 -17.60 10.14 7.10
CA THR A 157 -17.70 11.39 6.32
C THR A 157 -16.92 11.27 5.01
N GLU A 158 -15.71 10.68 5.03
CA GLU A 158 -14.92 10.50 3.81
C GLU A 158 -15.57 9.47 2.87
N MET A 159 -16.09 8.36 3.42
CA MET A 159 -16.90 7.41 2.64
C MET A 159 -18.07 8.10 1.92
N GLU A 160 -18.81 8.98 2.61
CA GLU A 160 -19.92 9.74 2.04
C GLU A 160 -19.48 10.77 1.00
N LYS A 161 -18.31 11.40 1.15
CA LYS A 161 -17.73 12.27 0.12
C LYS A 161 -17.47 11.53 -1.16
N VAL A 162 -16.79 10.37 -1.09
CA VAL A 162 -16.52 9.54 -2.27
C VAL A 162 -17.81 9.07 -2.92
N ARG A 163 -18.77 8.61 -2.13
CA ARG A 163 -20.08 8.16 -2.62
C ARG A 163 -20.85 9.26 -3.37
N ARG A 164 -20.82 10.51 -2.85
CA ARG A 164 -21.59 11.63 -3.42
C ARG A 164 -20.91 12.33 -4.57
N TYR A 165 -19.59 12.52 -4.47
CA TYR A 165 -18.83 13.40 -5.35
C TYR A 165 -17.77 12.67 -6.17
N GLY A 166 -17.38 11.45 -5.77
CA GLY A 166 -16.31 10.69 -6.40
C GLY A 166 -14.93 11.31 -6.19
N PHE A 167 -14.05 10.99 -7.11
CA PHE A 167 -12.67 11.47 -7.18
C PHE A 167 -12.52 12.53 -8.27
N THR A 168 -11.53 13.39 -8.11
CA THR A 168 -11.20 14.44 -9.08
C THR A 168 -10.31 13.91 -10.21
N GLN A 169 -10.24 14.65 -11.31
CA GLN A 169 -9.34 14.33 -12.43
C GLN A 169 -7.87 14.31 -11.99
N GLY A 170 -7.46 15.24 -11.12
CA GLY A 170 -6.09 15.31 -10.62
C GLY A 170 -5.69 14.08 -9.77
N GLU A 171 -6.60 13.58 -8.94
CA GLU A 171 -6.39 12.34 -8.18
C GLU A 171 -6.27 11.13 -9.12
N PHE A 172 -7.15 11.06 -10.14
CA PHE A 172 -7.12 9.99 -11.13
C PHE A 172 -5.79 9.97 -11.90
N GLU A 173 -5.30 11.10 -12.37
CA GLU A 173 -4.02 11.21 -13.10
C GLU A 173 -2.83 10.75 -12.23
N ARG A 174 -2.82 11.13 -10.95
CA ARG A 174 -1.80 10.66 -10.01
C ARG A 174 -1.90 9.15 -9.78
N ALA A 175 -3.09 8.64 -9.55
CA ALA A 175 -3.30 7.20 -9.40
C ALA A 175 -2.89 6.41 -10.65
N GLN A 176 -3.20 6.94 -11.85
CA GLN A 176 -2.76 6.36 -13.12
C GLN A 176 -1.24 6.27 -13.22
N ASN A 177 -0.53 7.35 -12.87
CA ASN A 177 0.93 7.38 -12.88
C ASN A 177 1.51 6.36 -11.89
N ASP A 178 0.93 6.25 -10.69
CA ASP A 178 1.38 5.32 -9.67
C ASP A 178 1.13 3.85 -10.07
N LEU A 179 -0.02 3.55 -10.63
CA LEU A 179 -0.37 2.20 -11.12
C LEU A 179 0.52 1.81 -12.30
N MET A 180 0.69 2.70 -13.28
CA MET A 180 1.61 2.49 -14.40
C MET A 180 3.04 2.23 -13.92
N ARG A 181 3.49 3.00 -12.91
CA ARG A 181 4.82 2.83 -12.34
C ARG A 181 4.98 1.49 -11.62
N ARG A 182 3.94 1.02 -10.93
CA ARG A 182 3.95 -0.31 -10.28
C ARG A 182 4.02 -1.43 -11.32
N ALA A 183 3.21 -1.38 -12.36
CA ALA A 183 3.20 -2.36 -13.45
C ALA A 183 4.55 -2.39 -14.20
N GLU A 184 5.13 -1.22 -14.53
CA GLU A 184 6.46 -1.11 -15.13
C GLU A 184 7.55 -1.74 -14.24
N ARG A 185 7.49 -1.49 -12.94
CA ARG A 185 8.44 -2.04 -11.98
C ARG A 185 8.31 -3.56 -11.85
N SER A 186 7.09 -4.09 -11.83
CA SER A 186 6.83 -5.53 -11.83
C SER A 186 7.48 -6.20 -13.04
N TYR A 187 7.24 -5.64 -14.23
CA TYR A 187 7.83 -6.14 -15.46
C TYR A 187 9.36 -6.04 -15.51
N THR A 188 9.92 -4.89 -15.09
CA THR A 188 11.38 -4.69 -15.09
C THR A 188 12.09 -5.66 -14.16
N ASN A 189 11.51 -5.95 -13.00
CA ASN A 189 12.06 -6.87 -12.00
C ASN A 189 11.55 -8.33 -12.15
N ARG A 190 10.95 -8.70 -13.27
CA ARG A 190 10.34 -10.03 -13.47
C ARG A 190 11.28 -11.20 -13.24
N ASN A 191 12.59 -11.00 -13.48
CA ASN A 191 13.61 -12.02 -13.26
C ASN A 191 14.12 -12.09 -11.80
N ASP A 192 13.73 -11.11 -10.96
CA ASP A 192 14.11 -11.03 -9.55
C ASP A 192 12.98 -11.50 -8.62
N ARG A 193 11.90 -12.06 -9.18
CA ARG A 193 10.76 -12.60 -8.42
C ARG A 193 11.22 -13.76 -7.53
N ARG A 194 10.72 -13.74 -6.30
CA ARG A 194 11.03 -14.81 -5.33
C ARG A 194 10.11 -16.00 -5.49
N ASN A 195 10.58 -17.19 -5.13
CA ASN A 195 9.79 -18.43 -5.20
C ASN A 195 8.43 -18.31 -4.49
N ALA A 196 8.36 -17.58 -3.37
CA ALA A 196 7.12 -17.35 -2.64
C ALA A 196 6.05 -16.60 -3.46
N GLU A 197 6.46 -15.70 -4.34
CA GLU A 197 5.55 -14.96 -5.23
C GLU A 197 4.92 -15.90 -6.27
N PHE A 198 5.70 -16.82 -6.84
CA PHE A 198 5.16 -17.85 -7.73
C PHE A 198 4.24 -18.83 -7.00
N VAL A 199 4.58 -19.23 -5.76
CA VAL A 199 3.69 -20.08 -4.95
C VAL A 199 2.34 -19.38 -4.76
N GLN A 200 2.33 -18.08 -4.44
CA GLN A 200 1.09 -17.33 -4.28
C GLN A 200 0.27 -17.30 -5.59
N THR A 201 0.90 -16.99 -6.72
CA THR A 201 0.24 -16.99 -8.04
C THR A 201 -0.45 -18.32 -8.34
N TYR A 202 0.23 -19.45 -8.07
CA TYR A 202 -0.36 -20.77 -8.30
C TYR A 202 -1.48 -21.11 -7.32
N LEU A 203 -1.40 -20.65 -6.07
CA LEU A 203 -2.46 -20.81 -5.08
C LEU A 203 -3.71 -19.98 -5.45
N ASP A 204 -3.51 -18.74 -5.89
CA ASP A 204 -4.60 -17.86 -6.32
C ASP A 204 -5.31 -18.43 -7.55
N ASN A 205 -4.56 -18.95 -8.51
CA ASN A 205 -5.15 -19.66 -9.65
C ASN A 205 -5.97 -20.89 -9.21
N TYR A 206 -5.42 -21.72 -8.31
CA TYR A 206 -6.12 -22.92 -7.82
C TYR A 206 -7.38 -22.58 -7.03
N GLN A 207 -7.34 -21.53 -6.21
CA GLN A 207 -8.43 -21.19 -5.30
C GLN A 207 -9.50 -20.30 -5.93
N GLN A 208 -9.11 -19.43 -6.87
CA GLN A 208 -9.95 -18.35 -7.37
C GLN A 208 -10.03 -18.32 -8.90
N ASN A 209 -9.38 -19.25 -9.59
CA ASN A 209 -9.30 -19.29 -11.06
C ASN A 209 -8.73 -17.98 -11.67
N THR A 210 -7.79 -17.31 -10.96
CA THR A 210 -7.10 -16.13 -11.49
C THR A 210 -6.15 -16.54 -12.62
N PRO A 211 -5.94 -15.70 -13.66
CA PRO A 211 -5.03 -16.01 -14.74
C PRO A 211 -3.56 -16.02 -14.28
N MET A 212 -2.72 -16.73 -15.03
CA MET A 212 -1.27 -16.77 -14.81
C MET A 212 -0.54 -16.43 -16.11
N PRO A 213 -0.64 -15.19 -16.60
CA PRO A 213 0.06 -14.78 -17.80
C PRO A 213 1.57 -14.75 -17.59
N ASP A 214 2.34 -14.83 -18.69
CA ASP A 214 3.73 -14.47 -18.63
C ASP A 214 3.91 -12.96 -18.37
N ALA A 215 5.07 -12.56 -17.91
CA ALA A 215 5.32 -11.18 -17.48
C ALA A 215 5.15 -10.13 -18.60
N GLU A 216 5.38 -10.50 -19.87
CA GLU A 216 5.17 -9.62 -21.01
C GLU A 216 3.66 -9.40 -21.25
N THR A 217 2.88 -10.48 -21.22
CA THR A 217 1.43 -10.43 -21.37
C THR A 217 0.77 -9.67 -20.22
N GLU A 218 1.22 -9.92 -18.97
CA GLU A 218 0.78 -9.18 -17.78
C GLU A 218 1.02 -7.67 -17.95
N TRP A 219 2.23 -7.27 -18.30
CA TRP A 219 2.59 -5.87 -18.54
C TRP A 219 1.76 -5.20 -19.65
N GLN A 220 1.55 -5.91 -20.75
CA GLN A 220 0.76 -5.38 -21.88
C GLN A 220 -0.71 -5.19 -21.49
N LEU A 221 -1.29 -6.15 -20.79
CA LEU A 221 -2.67 -6.11 -20.32
C LEU A 221 -2.87 -5.00 -19.28
N ASP A 222 -2.05 -4.96 -18.25
CA ASP A 222 -2.08 -3.92 -17.21
C ASP A 222 -1.97 -2.52 -17.82
N SER A 223 -0.96 -2.33 -18.67
CA SER A 223 -0.74 -1.02 -19.33
C SER A 223 -1.92 -0.59 -20.19
N MET A 224 -2.55 -1.53 -20.87
CA MET A 224 -3.74 -1.29 -21.69
C MET A 224 -4.95 -0.92 -20.81
N LEU A 225 -5.22 -1.70 -19.77
CA LEU A 225 -6.38 -1.51 -18.89
C LEU A 225 -6.26 -0.22 -18.08
N ILE A 226 -5.08 0.06 -17.51
CA ILE A 226 -4.81 1.30 -16.76
C ILE A 226 -5.07 2.53 -17.66
N LYS A 227 -4.63 2.52 -18.93
CA LYS A 227 -4.83 3.63 -19.86
C LYS A 227 -6.24 3.74 -20.43
N ALA A 228 -7.00 2.64 -20.45
CA ALA A 228 -8.34 2.61 -21.03
C ALA A 228 -9.40 3.20 -20.09
N LEU A 229 -9.14 3.25 -18.78
CA LEU A 229 -10.07 3.80 -17.79
C LEU A 229 -10.03 5.33 -17.76
N ASN A 230 -11.12 5.92 -17.30
CA ASN A 230 -11.26 7.33 -16.98
C ASN A 230 -11.86 7.54 -15.58
N VAL A 231 -11.84 8.75 -15.08
CA VAL A 231 -12.32 9.07 -13.74
C VAL A 231 -13.80 8.79 -13.56
N GLU A 232 -14.60 8.99 -14.62
CA GLU A 232 -16.05 8.75 -14.62
C GLU A 232 -16.37 7.27 -14.40
N ALA A 233 -15.63 6.36 -15.03
CA ALA A 233 -15.82 4.92 -14.85
C ALA A 233 -15.46 4.48 -13.43
N VAL A 234 -14.35 5.00 -12.87
CA VAL A 234 -13.95 4.71 -11.50
C VAL A 234 -14.96 5.29 -10.49
N ASN A 235 -15.46 6.50 -10.71
CA ASN A 235 -16.48 7.12 -9.87
C ASN A 235 -17.80 6.35 -9.90
N ALA A 236 -18.23 5.87 -11.08
CA ALA A 236 -19.42 5.03 -11.19
C ALA A 236 -19.28 3.72 -10.40
N PHE A 237 -18.09 3.10 -10.44
CA PHE A 237 -17.80 1.93 -9.61
C PHE A 237 -17.78 2.27 -8.13
N ALA A 238 -17.11 3.35 -7.71
CA ALA A 238 -17.03 3.76 -6.31
C ALA A 238 -18.41 4.03 -5.70
N GLN A 239 -19.32 4.67 -6.44
CA GLN A 239 -20.70 4.91 -6.00
C GLN A 239 -21.47 3.61 -5.75
N GLN A 240 -21.18 2.56 -6.51
CA GLN A 240 -21.75 1.24 -6.31
C GLN A 240 -21.07 0.45 -5.20
N ALA A 241 -19.76 0.59 -5.07
CA ALA A 241 -18.95 -0.11 -4.08
C ALA A 241 -19.07 0.47 -2.66
N ILE A 242 -19.46 1.74 -2.54
CA ILE A 242 -19.72 2.42 -1.26
C ILE A 242 -21.24 2.62 -1.12
N TYR A 243 -21.92 1.54 -0.97
CA TYR A 243 -23.37 1.47 -0.95
C TYR A 243 -23.92 1.72 0.48
N PRO A 244 -25.05 2.41 0.68
CA PRO A 244 -25.55 2.72 2.02
C PRO A 244 -26.12 1.50 2.76
N ASN A 245 -26.52 0.45 2.05
CA ASN A 245 -27.02 -0.81 2.61
C ASN A 245 -25.86 -1.84 2.68
N ASN A 246 -26.14 -3.03 3.19
CA ASN A 246 -25.17 -4.12 3.34
C ASN A 246 -23.94 -3.75 4.17
N GLN A 247 -24.08 -2.81 5.09
CA GLN A 247 -22.99 -2.36 5.95
C GLN A 247 -22.85 -3.23 7.20
N VAL A 248 -21.62 -3.58 7.52
CA VAL A 248 -21.25 -4.18 8.81
C VAL A 248 -20.18 -3.30 9.43
N ILE A 249 -20.45 -2.79 10.63
CA ILE A 249 -19.55 -1.92 11.37
C ILE A 249 -19.00 -2.73 12.54
N VAL A 250 -17.69 -2.90 12.57
CA VAL A 250 -16.98 -3.65 13.62
C VAL A 250 -16.07 -2.69 14.39
N ILE A 251 -16.27 -2.66 15.69
CA ILE A 251 -15.44 -1.89 16.61
C ILE A 251 -14.71 -2.85 17.52
N THR A 252 -13.41 -2.63 17.67
CA THR A 252 -12.58 -3.36 18.60
C THR A 252 -11.80 -2.37 19.47
N ALA A 253 -11.81 -2.57 20.79
CA ALA A 253 -11.19 -1.63 21.71
C ALA A 253 -10.70 -2.32 22.99
N PRO A 254 -9.69 -1.75 23.66
CA PRO A 254 -9.27 -2.23 24.97
C PRO A 254 -10.30 -1.88 26.05
N GLU A 255 -10.41 -2.76 27.04
CA GLU A 255 -11.09 -2.46 28.30
C GLU A 255 -10.10 -1.78 29.25
N LYS A 256 -10.22 -0.46 29.39
CA LYS A 256 -9.36 0.35 30.28
C LYS A 256 -10.19 1.21 31.20
N GLU A 257 -9.75 1.32 32.45
CA GLU A 257 -10.39 2.23 33.42
C GLU A 257 -10.35 3.68 32.92
N GLY A 258 -11.49 4.34 32.94
CA GLY A 258 -11.66 5.71 32.49
C GLY A 258 -11.77 5.89 30.97
N VAL A 259 -11.80 4.82 30.17
CA VAL A 259 -12.05 4.84 28.73
C VAL A 259 -13.47 4.34 28.48
N GLU A 260 -14.34 5.21 27.95
CA GLU A 260 -15.67 4.84 27.50
C GLU A 260 -15.65 4.40 26.05
N ASN A 261 -16.15 3.19 25.78
CA ASN A 261 -16.34 2.67 24.44
C ASN A 261 -17.76 3.01 23.95
N PRO A 262 -17.96 3.30 22.65
CA PRO A 262 -19.26 3.69 22.13
C PRO A 262 -20.28 2.54 22.20
N THR A 263 -21.56 2.91 22.27
CA THR A 263 -22.68 1.97 22.13
C THR A 263 -23.07 1.80 20.66
N THR A 264 -23.86 0.77 20.37
CA THR A 264 -24.44 0.56 19.02
C THR A 264 -25.28 1.75 18.59
N GLU A 265 -26.09 2.29 19.50
CA GLU A 265 -26.99 3.44 19.26
C GLU A 265 -26.19 4.70 18.91
N GLU A 266 -25.07 4.94 19.58
CA GLU A 266 -24.20 6.10 19.29
C GLU A 266 -23.55 5.98 17.90
N ILE A 267 -23.09 4.81 17.53
CA ILE A 267 -22.50 4.54 16.21
C ILE A 267 -23.55 4.74 15.11
N LEU A 268 -24.76 4.22 15.27
CA LEU A 268 -25.85 4.40 14.32
C LEU A 268 -26.28 5.87 14.21
N ALA A 269 -26.35 6.58 15.35
CA ALA A 269 -26.69 8.01 15.36
C ALA A 269 -25.63 8.87 14.63
N ILE A 270 -24.34 8.55 14.77
CA ILE A 270 -23.25 9.22 14.03
C ILE A 270 -23.39 8.94 12.53
N ARG A 271 -23.58 7.69 12.15
CA ARG A 271 -23.81 7.29 10.75
C ARG A 271 -24.95 8.09 10.13
N ASP A 272 -26.11 8.14 10.79
CA ASP A 272 -27.30 8.81 10.27
C ASP A 272 -27.12 10.33 10.22
N LYS A 273 -26.44 10.91 11.21
CA LYS A 273 -26.03 12.31 11.22
C LYS A 273 -25.19 12.66 9.99
N VAL A 274 -24.16 11.87 9.71
CA VAL A 274 -23.25 12.08 8.57
C VAL A 274 -23.98 11.86 7.25
N ALA A 275 -24.83 10.82 7.16
CA ALA A 275 -25.63 10.55 5.98
C ALA A 275 -26.63 11.68 5.64
N ALA A 276 -27.13 12.41 6.65
CA ALA A 276 -28.03 13.54 6.47
C ALA A 276 -27.31 14.90 6.34
N ALA A 277 -26.02 14.98 6.66
CA ALA A 277 -25.28 16.25 6.66
C ALA A 277 -25.02 16.76 5.24
N GLU A 278 -24.93 18.09 5.11
CA GLU A 278 -24.27 18.70 3.95
C GLU A 278 -22.77 18.52 4.07
N ILE A 279 -22.19 17.84 3.12
CA ILE A 279 -20.75 17.55 3.08
C ILE A 279 -20.16 18.22 1.85
N GLU A 280 -19.07 18.95 2.01
CA GLU A 280 -18.35 19.54 0.89
C GLU A 280 -17.54 18.49 0.13
N ALA A 281 -17.44 18.66 -1.20
CA ALA A 281 -16.59 17.82 -2.02
C ALA A 281 -15.12 17.98 -1.64
N TYR A 282 -14.31 16.96 -1.94
CA TYR A 282 -12.87 17.06 -1.77
C TYR A 282 -12.27 18.10 -2.72
N GLU A 283 -11.44 18.99 -2.18
CA GLU A 283 -10.68 19.96 -2.95
C GLU A 283 -9.24 19.47 -3.16
N ASP A 284 -8.87 19.28 -4.42
CA ASP A 284 -7.53 18.83 -4.78
C ASP A 284 -6.53 19.99 -4.86
N ASN A 285 -6.06 20.43 -3.71
CA ASN A 285 -5.06 21.48 -3.58
C ASN A 285 -3.64 20.92 -3.83
N THR A 286 -3.24 20.80 -5.09
CA THR A 286 -1.91 20.30 -5.46
C THR A 286 -0.97 21.46 -5.82
N VAL A 287 0.20 21.51 -5.18
CA VAL A 287 1.29 22.41 -5.56
C VAL A 287 1.84 21.98 -6.91
N LYS A 288 1.76 22.84 -7.92
CA LYS A 288 2.19 22.56 -9.31
C LYS A 288 3.64 22.96 -9.62
N GLU A 289 4.32 23.55 -8.63
CA GLU A 289 5.69 24.00 -8.82
C GLU A 289 6.67 22.82 -8.83
N PRO A 290 7.72 22.85 -9.68
CA PRO A 290 8.74 21.80 -9.68
C PRO A 290 9.53 21.80 -8.37
N LEU A 291 10.12 20.64 -8.03
CA LEU A 291 10.94 20.47 -6.82
C LEU A 291 12.03 21.55 -6.72
N ILE A 292 12.74 21.76 -7.82
CA ILE A 292 13.68 22.89 -7.98
C ILE A 292 13.06 23.88 -8.97
N PRO A 293 12.89 25.16 -8.61
CA PRO A 293 12.34 26.16 -9.50
C PRO A 293 13.12 26.27 -10.83
N GLU A 294 12.40 26.44 -11.93
CA GLU A 294 13.03 26.65 -13.24
C GLU A 294 13.96 27.86 -13.21
N GLY A 295 15.13 27.73 -13.86
CA GLY A 295 16.15 28.78 -13.88
C GLY A 295 17.03 28.83 -12.63
N THR A 296 16.83 27.95 -11.64
CA THR A 296 17.76 27.84 -10.52
C THR A 296 19.10 27.31 -10.99
N THR A 297 20.15 28.10 -10.83
CA THR A 297 21.52 27.66 -11.10
C THR A 297 22.11 27.03 -9.85
N LEU A 298 22.36 25.72 -9.91
CA LEU A 298 23.06 25.00 -8.85
C LEU A 298 24.55 24.95 -9.20
N GLU A 299 25.38 25.64 -8.41
CA GLU A 299 26.82 25.58 -8.59
C GLU A 299 27.38 24.27 -8.05
N GLY A 300 27.78 23.38 -8.97
CA GLY A 300 28.40 22.10 -8.62
C GLY A 300 29.86 22.27 -8.22
N SER A 301 30.37 21.39 -7.36
CA SER A 301 31.79 21.33 -7.06
C SER A 301 32.51 20.44 -8.07
N PRO A 302 33.52 20.93 -8.83
CA PRO A 302 34.19 20.14 -9.86
C PRO A 302 34.98 18.97 -9.28
N VAL A 303 35.14 17.91 -10.07
CA VAL A 303 35.97 16.76 -9.71
C VAL A 303 37.45 17.15 -9.82
N LYS A 304 38.19 17.11 -8.70
CA LYS A 304 39.63 17.35 -8.65
C LYS A 304 40.45 16.08 -8.91
N LYS A 305 39.96 14.93 -8.49
CA LYS A 305 40.69 13.67 -8.59
C LYS A 305 39.72 12.54 -8.89
N THR A 306 40.11 11.66 -9.81
CA THR A 306 39.44 10.40 -10.09
C THR A 306 40.43 9.25 -9.80
N ALA A 307 39.96 8.21 -9.11
CA ALA A 307 40.70 6.97 -8.85
C ALA A 307 39.80 5.78 -9.15
N GLN A 308 40.43 4.67 -9.55
CA GLN A 308 39.77 3.37 -9.73
C GLN A 308 40.25 2.43 -8.62
N ASN A 309 39.33 1.72 -8.01
CA ASN A 309 39.65 0.65 -7.06
C ASN A 309 39.23 -0.69 -7.68
N ALA A 310 40.23 -1.42 -8.19
CA ALA A 310 40.00 -2.68 -8.90
C ALA A 310 39.51 -3.80 -7.97
N GLU A 311 39.90 -3.77 -6.69
CA GLU A 311 39.47 -4.77 -5.70
C GLU A 311 37.97 -4.76 -5.46
N TYR A 312 37.40 -3.55 -5.37
CA TYR A 312 35.94 -3.37 -5.12
C TYR A 312 35.16 -3.04 -6.38
N GLY A 313 35.81 -2.84 -7.53
CA GLY A 313 35.17 -2.45 -8.78
C GLY A 313 34.51 -1.07 -8.69
N THR A 314 35.11 -0.12 -7.96
CA THR A 314 34.56 1.22 -7.73
C THR A 314 35.32 2.31 -8.46
N THR A 315 34.61 3.37 -8.84
CA THR A 315 35.19 4.66 -9.24
C THR A 315 35.04 5.64 -8.10
N GLU A 316 36.13 6.30 -7.72
CA GLU A 316 36.17 7.26 -6.62
C GLU A 316 36.48 8.66 -7.17
N TRP A 317 35.64 9.63 -6.86
CA TRP A 317 35.86 11.05 -7.16
C TRP A 317 36.11 11.84 -5.87
N THR A 318 37.10 12.74 -5.90
CA THR A 318 37.25 13.76 -4.87
C THR A 318 36.86 15.09 -5.48
N LEU A 319 35.82 15.72 -4.93
CA LEU A 319 35.33 17.02 -5.38
C LEU A 319 36.19 18.18 -4.82
N ALA A 320 36.04 19.36 -5.42
CA ALA A 320 36.81 20.55 -4.98
C ALA A 320 36.48 20.99 -3.56
N ASN A 321 35.25 20.73 -3.10
CA ASN A 321 34.81 21.01 -1.72
C ASN A 321 35.23 19.93 -0.71
N GLY A 322 35.97 18.90 -1.14
CA GLY A 322 36.43 17.81 -0.28
C GLY A 322 35.53 16.62 -0.16
N VAL A 323 34.32 16.65 -0.73
CA VAL A 323 33.39 15.50 -0.75
C VAL A 323 34.00 14.37 -1.56
N LYS A 324 33.93 13.14 -1.05
CA LYS A 324 34.29 11.92 -1.76
C LYS A 324 33.02 11.24 -2.26
N VAL A 325 33.00 10.90 -3.53
CA VAL A 325 31.90 10.16 -4.16
C VAL A 325 32.44 8.82 -4.62
N ILE A 326 31.84 7.73 -4.18
CA ILE A 326 32.22 6.37 -4.55
C ILE A 326 31.06 5.76 -5.34
N VAL A 327 31.32 5.34 -6.57
CA VAL A 327 30.33 4.75 -7.45
C VAL A 327 30.69 3.31 -7.70
N LYS A 328 29.75 2.39 -7.49
CA LYS A 328 29.88 0.96 -7.79
C LYS A 328 28.73 0.52 -8.69
N PRO A 329 28.96 0.29 -9.99
CA PRO A 329 27.99 -0.37 -10.85
C PRO A 329 27.76 -1.82 -10.40
N THR A 330 26.48 -2.22 -10.31
CA THR A 330 26.08 -3.57 -9.94
C THR A 330 24.95 -4.05 -10.83
N ALA A 331 24.75 -5.36 -10.94
CA ALA A 331 23.67 -5.99 -11.68
C ALA A 331 22.70 -6.74 -10.75
N TYR A 332 22.63 -6.38 -9.47
CA TYR A 332 21.80 -7.08 -8.48
C TYR A 332 20.31 -6.81 -8.67
N LYS A 333 19.95 -5.62 -9.17
CA LYS A 333 18.58 -5.22 -9.53
C LYS A 333 18.58 -4.31 -10.74
N ALA A 334 17.67 -4.55 -11.66
CA ALA A 334 17.57 -3.79 -12.90
C ALA A 334 17.02 -2.37 -12.71
N ASP A 335 16.18 -2.14 -11.70
CA ASP A 335 15.45 -0.89 -11.48
C ASP A 335 15.73 -0.28 -10.09
N GLU A 336 17.00 -0.30 -9.66
CA GLU A 336 17.36 0.26 -8.37
C GLU A 336 18.73 0.95 -8.39
N VAL A 337 18.78 2.18 -7.91
CA VAL A 337 20.00 2.89 -7.52
C VAL A 337 19.89 3.20 -6.03
N ARG A 338 20.92 2.84 -5.27
CA ARG A 338 21.03 3.17 -3.85
C ARG A 338 22.12 4.19 -3.61
N MET A 339 21.82 5.16 -2.77
CA MET A 339 22.75 6.19 -2.31
C MET A 339 22.82 6.16 -0.78
N SER A 340 24.03 6.31 -0.25
CA SER A 340 24.24 6.62 1.16
C SER A 340 25.31 7.71 1.25
N ALA A 341 24.94 8.87 1.81
CA ALA A 341 25.87 9.94 2.12
C ALA A 341 26.09 9.96 3.64
N LEU A 342 27.36 10.00 4.07
CA LEU A 342 27.77 9.89 5.47
C LEU A 342 28.59 11.10 5.90
N ALA A 343 28.27 11.67 7.06
CA ALA A 343 29.06 12.64 7.77
C ALA A 343 29.38 12.13 9.18
N LYS A 344 30.62 12.34 9.64
CA LYS A 344 31.03 11.97 11.02
C LYS A 344 30.38 12.91 12.03
N GLY A 345 30.04 12.38 13.20
CA GLY A 345 29.46 13.12 14.31
C GLY A 345 28.24 12.38 14.88
N GLY A 346 27.09 12.50 14.21
CA GLY A 346 25.83 11.92 14.68
C GLY A 346 25.45 12.44 16.07
N LEU A 347 24.84 11.59 16.89
CA LEU A 347 24.44 11.96 18.26
C LEU A 347 25.62 12.29 19.17
N SER A 348 26.83 11.78 18.89
CA SER A 348 28.02 11.97 19.74
C SER A 348 28.54 13.41 19.82
N ILE A 349 28.09 14.30 18.93
CA ILE A 349 28.47 15.73 18.96
C ILE A 349 27.44 16.60 19.66
N LEU A 350 26.31 16.03 20.08
CA LEU A 350 25.25 16.73 20.80
C LEU A 350 25.48 16.70 22.30
N SER A 351 24.95 17.69 23.00
CA SER A 351 24.88 17.67 24.46
C SER A 351 23.84 16.66 24.94
N ASP A 352 23.88 16.27 26.23
CA ASP A 352 22.91 15.39 26.85
C ASP A 352 21.46 15.93 26.73
N GLU A 353 21.30 17.26 26.72
CA GLU A 353 19.99 17.90 26.55
C GLU A 353 19.46 17.81 25.11
N GLU A 354 20.35 17.81 24.11
CA GLU A 354 20.02 17.76 22.70
C GLU A 354 19.89 16.32 22.17
N PHE A 355 20.38 15.33 22.92
CA PHE A 355 20.46 13.94 22.49
C PHE A 355 19.11 13.39 22.02
N TYR A 356 18.07 13.53 22.85
CA TYR A 356 16.72 13.01 22.53
C TYR A 356 16.09 13.75 21.34
N MET A 357 16.35 15.04 21.17
CA MET A 357 15.89 15.78 20.00
C MET A 357 16.59 15.32 18.73
N GLY A 358 17.90 15.07 18.81
CA GLY A 358 18.68 14.53 17.71
C GLY A 358 18.23 13.14 17.28
N GLU A 359 17.88 12.27 18.23
CA GLU A 359 17.35 10.92 17.97
C GLU A 359 15.99 10.96 17.27
N MET A 360 15.14 11.93 17.61
CA MET A 360 13.80 12.07 17.01
C MET A 360 13.80 12.85 15.69
N MET A 361 14.87 13.55 15.34
CA MET A 361 14.93 14.42 14.16
C MET A 361 14.55 13.71 12.84
N PRO A 362 14.98 12.47 12.55
CA PRO A 362 14.59 11.79 11.32
C PRO A 362 13.08 11.56 11.22
N ALA A 363 12.41 11.26 12.35
CA ALA A 363 10.97 11.10 12.40
C ALA A 363 10.24 12.41 12.12
N PHE A 364 10.68 13.51 12.74
CA PHE A 364 10.10 14.83 12.46
C PHE A 364 10.30 15.24 11.00
N ASN A 365 11.47 14.99 10.42
CA ASN A 365 11.74 15.32 9.02
C ASN A 365 10.78 14.57 8.07
N SER A 366 10.53 13.29 8.34
CA SER A 366 9.61 12.48 7.51
C SER A 366 8.15 12.98 7.56
N MET A 367 7.76 13.63 8.66
CA MET A 367 6.40 14.17 8.85
C MET A 367 6.24 15.61 8.36
N SER A 368 7.32 16.40 8.34
CA SER A 368 7.25 17.83 8.00
C SER A 368 7.35 18.10 6.49
N GLY A 369 7.87 17.19 5.71
CA GLY A 369 8.15 17.40 4.29
C GLY A 369 9.56 17.93 4.03
N VAL A 370 9.79 18.49 2.83
CA VAL A 370 11.13 18.90 2.39
C VAL A 370 11.07 20.26 1.66
N GLY A 371 11.93 21.19 2.03
CA GLY A 371 11.94 22.53 1.47
C GLY A 371 10.62 23.25 1.72
N LYS A 372 9.94 23.69 0.66
CA LYS A 372 8.61 24.33 0.75
C LYS A 372 7.43 23.36 0.63
N PHE A 373 7.70 22.08 0.37
CA PHE A 373 6.66 21.07 0.18
C PHE A 373 6.34 20.40 1.51
N SER A 374 5.08 20.42 1.89
CA SER A 374 4.59 19.53 2.96
C SER A 374 4.79 18.07 2.57
N ALA A 375 4.73 17.16 3.52
CA ALA A 375 4.83 15.73 3.23
C ALA A 375 3.73 15.26 2.24
N THR A 376 2.53 15.83 2.34
CA THR A 376 1.42 15.58 1.43
C THR A 376 1.68 16.11 0.03
N ASP A 377 2.14 17.38 -0.10
CA ASP A 377 2.46 17.99 -1.40
C ASP A 377 3.59 17.24 -2.08
N LEU A 378 4.62 16.88 -1.31
CA LEU A 378 5.75 16.10 -1.82
C LEU A 378 5.30 14.75 -2.37
N LYS A 379 4.40 14.05 -1.67
CA LYS A 379 3.83 12.79 -2.14
C LYS A 379 3.07 12.98 -3.46
N LYS A 380 2.27 14.04 -3.58
CA LYS A 380 1.55 14.37 -4.82
C LYS A 380 2.52 14.68 -5.97
N GLN A 381 3.59 15.44 -5.71
CA GLN A 381 4.63 15.77 -6.68
C GLN A 381 5.44 14.56 -7.16
N LEU A 382 5.60 13.56 -6.33
CA LEU A 382 6.35 12.35 -6.64
C LEU A 382 5.50 11.23 -7.23
N SER A 383 4.22 11.48 -7.52
CA SER A 383 3.36 10.50 -8.17
C SER A 383 3.96 9.98 -9.48
N GLY A 384 3.96 8.68 -9.68
CA GLY A 384 4.60 8.01 -10.82
C GLY A 384 6.12 7.96 -10.80
N LYS A 385 6.78 8.51 -9.78
CA LYS A 385 8.23 8.47 -9.61
C LYS A 385 8.64 7.45 -8.55
N SER A 386 9.81 6.88 -8.71
CA SER A 386 10.44 5.99 -7.75
C SER A 386 11.71 6.64 -7.23
N ALA A 387 11.57 7.60 -6.33
CA ALA A 387 12.68 8.29 -5.69
C ALA A 387 12.33 8.64 -4.26
N SER A 388 13.27 8.42 -3.34
CA SER A 388 13.16 8.85 -1.94
C SER A 388 14.53 9.18 -1.37
N VAL A 389 14.57 10.11 -0.43
CA VAL A 389 15.75 10.43 0.38
C VAL A 389 15.28 10.57 1.82
N GLN A 390 15.98 9.91 2.73
CA GLN A 390 15.66 9.90 4.16
C GLN A 390 16.91 10.23 4.97
N PRO A 391 16.87 11.22 5.88
CA PRO A 391 17.92 11.43 6.85
C PRO A 391 17.93 10.30 7.88
N SER A 392 19.09 9.98 8.40
CA SER A 392 19.27 9.15 9.59
C SER A 392 20.38 9.73 10.47
N VAL A 393 20.22 9.58 11.76
CA VAL A 393 21.22 10.00 12.75
C VAL A 393 21.55 8.81 13.63
N GLU A 394 22.81 8.39 13.59
CA GLU A 394 23.35 7.31 14.39
C GLU A 394 24.27 7.87 15.48
N ASN A 395 24.78 7.03 16.36
CA ASN A 395 25.63 7.48 17.46
C ASN A 395 26.84 8.32 17.00
N TYR A 396 27.52 7.91 15.90
CA TYR A 396 28.76 8.53 15.44
C TYR A 396 28.72 9.02 13.99
N ALA A 397 27.54 8.96 13.36
CA ALA A 397 27.37 9.38 11.98
C ALA A 397 25.98 9.96 11.74
N SER A 398 25.92 10.96 10.87
CA SER A 398 24.68 11.41 10.23
C SER A 398 24.70 10.95 8.79
N ALA A 399 23.55 10.48 8.28
CA ALA A 399 23.46 9.97 6.93
C ALA A 399 22.23 10.50 6.20
N MET A 400 22.35 10.52 4.86
CA MET A 400 21.22 10.64 3.95
C MET A 400 21.18 9.36 3.11
N ASN A 401 20.09 8.61 3.19
CA ASN A 401 19.90 7.37 2.46
C ASN A 401 18.88 7.59 1.35
N GLY A 402 19.27 7.33 0.10
CA GLY A 402 18.44 7.50 -1.07
C GLY A 402 18.23 6.19 -1.82
N VAL A 403 17.03 6.02 -2.36
CA VAL A 403 16.70 4.93 -3.28
C VAL A 403 15.90 5.51 -4.44
N CYS A 404 16.26 5.14 -5.67
CA CYS A 404 15.47 5.53 -6.82
C CYS A 404 15.57 4.48 -7.95
N SER A 405 14.71 4.63 -8.96
CA SER A 405 14.93 3.98 -10.25
C SER A 405 16.03 4.73 -11.02
N PRO A 406 16.71 4.08 -12.00
CA PRO A 406 17.69 4.78 -12.84
C PRO A 406 17.14 6.01 -13.54
N LYS A 407 15.87 5.99 -13.98
CA LYS A 407 15.22 7.13 -14.66
C LYS A 407 14.89 8.29 -13.71
N ASP A 408 14.74 8.01 -12.41
CA ASP A 408 14.40 9.01 -11.38
C ASP A 408 15.63 9.50 -10.61
N LEU A 409 16.84 9.23 -11.09
CA LEU A 409 18.10 9.60 -10.42
C LEU A 409 18.17 11.12 -10.16
N GLU A 410 17.78 11.94 -11.12
CA GLU A 410 17.73 13.39 -10.96
C GLU A 410 16.76 13.78 -9.84
N THR A 411 15.58 13.19 -9.80
CA THR A 411 14.59 13.44 -8.74
C THR A 411 15.16 13.10 -7.35
N MET A 412 15.90 12.00 -7.22
CA MET A 412 16.56 11.65 -5.95
C MET A 412 17.58 12.73 -5.54
N PHE A 413 18.38 13.24 -6.47
CA PHE A 413 19.32 14.31 -6.15
C PHE A 413 18.64 15.65 -5.87
N GLN A 414 17.51 15.98 -6.50
CA GLN A 414 16.70 17.14 -6.16
C GLN A 414 16.16 17.03 -4.72
N LEU A 415 15.66 15.85 -4.32
CA LEU A 415 15.24 15.59 -2.94
C LEU A 415 16.41 15.70 -1.96
N LEU A 416 17.58 15.18 -2.31
CA LEU A 416 18.79 15.34 -1.49
C LEU A 416 19.13 16.81 -1.28
N TYR A 417 19.13 17.61 -2.35
CA TYR A 417 19.39 19.03 -2.28
C TYR A 417 18.40 19.75 -1.36
N LEU A 418 17.11 19.48 -1.52
CA LEU A 418 16.07 20.09 -0.69
C LEU A 418 16.16 19.73 0.81
N ASN A 419 16.77 18.60 1.16
CA ASN A 419 17.02 18.24 2.57
C ASN A 419 18.15 19.06 3.20
N PHE A 420 18.98 19.79 2.39
CA PHE A 420 20.06 20.64 2.86
C PHE A 420 19.74 22.15 2.78
N THR A 421 18.60 22.52 2.18
CA THR A 421 18.19 23.92 1.99
C THR A 421 16.92 24.25 2.76
#